data_dd0effb8d088da69de731d9b5fae4cb2
#
_entry.id   dd0effb8d088da69de731d9b5fae4cb2
#
_cell.length_a   1.000
_cell.length_b   1.000
_cell.length_c   1.000
_cell.angle_alpha   90.00
_cell.angle_beta   90.00
_cell.angle_gamma   90.00
#
_symmetry.space_group_name_H-M   'P 1'
#
loop_
_entity.id
_entity.type
_entity.pdbx_description
1 polymer ?
#
loop_
_entity_poly.entity_id
_entity_poly.type
_entity_poly.pdbx_seq_one_letter_code
_entity_poly.pdbx_strand_id
1 'polypeptide(L)'
;MKVTGFSAVILWTQRIDETLRFYQALGLPLVEEDHGEGPIHYACYIAGVHFAIFPGEIGEAVSRRSGGCTQVGFNVSDVDAAFATAKELGAKVVWEPRDMPWGRAALVRDPDGRPVELNHTPQ
;
A
#
# COMPACT_ATOMS: atom_id res chain seq x y z
N MET A 1 -12.60 -10.28 26.25
CA MET A 1 -11.52 -9.82 25.36
C MET A 1 -12.11 -9.42 24.01
N LYS A 2 -11.70 -8.30 23.46
CA LYS A 2 -12.15 -7.88 22.14
C LYS A 2 -11.04 -7.14 21.39
N VAL A 3 -11.11 -7.17 20.06
CA VAL A 3 -10.22 -6.38 19.20
C VAL A 3 -10.72 -4.93 19.19
N THR A 4 -9.83 -3.98 19.41
CA THR A 4 -10.19 -2.56 19.48
C THR A 4 -9.68 -1.74 18.30
N GLY A 5 -8.96 -2.34 17.35
CA GLY A 5 -8.48 -1.67 16.15
C GLY A 5 -7.34 -2.43 15.50
N PHE A 6 -6.79 -1.81 14.47
CA PHE A 6 -5.56 -2.29 13.84
C PHE A 6 -4.38 -1.56 14.45
N SER A 7 -3.26 -2.24 14.68
CA SER A 7 -2.05 -1.61 15.21
C SER A 7 -1.00 -1.37 14.15
N ALA A 8 -0.84 -2.29 13.20
CA ALA A 8 0.22 -2.19 12.22
C ALA A 8 -0.10 -2.92 10.92
N VAL A 9 0.47 -2.43 9.84
CA VAL A 9 0.55 -3.11 8.55
C VAL A 9 2.03 -3.07 8.16
N ILE A 10 2.63 -4.22 7.95
CA ILE A 10 4.05 -4.33 7.62
C ILE A 10 4.20 -5.05 6.29
N LEU A 11 4.92 -4.44 5.37
CA LEU A 11 5.25 -5.02 4.08
C LEU A 11 6.73 -5.38 4.05
N TRP A 12 7.05 -6.56 3.56
CA TRP A 12 8.41 -6.99 3.31
C TRP A 12 8.68 -6.91 1.82
N THR A 13 9.86 -6.43 1.43
CA THR A 13 10.19 -6.27 0.02
C THR A 13 11.67 -6.47 -0.23
N GLN A 14 12.00 -7.05 -1.38
CA GLN A 14 13.37 -7.11 -1.88
C GLN A 14 13.68 -5.92 -2.80
N ARG A 15 12.71 -5.01 -2.97
CA ARG A 15 12.79 -3.82 -3.84
C ARG A 15 12.46 -2.58 -3.04
N ILE A 16 13.26 -2.35 -1.99
CA ILE A 16 12.93 -1.32 -1.00
C ILE A 16 12.80 0.09 -1.62
N ASP A 17 13.71 0.46 -2.52
CA ASP A 17 13.69 1.80 -3.12
C ASP A 17 12.46 2.02 -3.99
N GLU A 18 12.13 1.06 -4.83
CA GLU A 18 10.97 1.15 -5.72
C GLU A 18 9.67 1.13 -4.94
N THR A 19 9.58 0.24 -3.93
CA THR A 19 8.40 0.11 -3.09
C THR A 19 8.18 1.36 -2.24
N LEU A 20 9.25 1.90 -1.66
CA LEU A 20 9.18 3.16 -0.92
C LEU A 20 8.68 4.30 -1.79
N ARG A 21 9.26 4.46 -2.98
CA ARG A 21 8.86 5.51 -3.92
C ARG A 21 7.39 5.40 -4.31
N PHE A 22 6.93 4.18 -4.56
CA PHE A 22 5.54 3.93 -4.93
C PHE A 22 4.58 4.43 -3.84
N TYR A 23 4.80 4.00 -2.59
CA TYR A 23 3.90 4.37 -1.49
C TYR A 23 4.02 5.84 -1.10
N GLN A 24 5.22 6.42 -1.14
CA GLN A 24 5.39 7.85 -0.90
C GLN A 24 4.66 8.68 -1.95
N ALA A 25 4.69 8.27 -3.21
CA ALA A 25 4.02 8.98 -4.30
C ALA A 25 2.50 8.93 -4.16
N LEU A 26 1.95 7.89 -3.55
CA LEU A 26 0.52 7.82 -3.24
C LEU A 26 0.12 8.73 -2.08
N GLY A 27 1.08 9.30 -1.36
CA GLY A 27 0.81 10.22 -0.27
C GLY A 27 1.11 9.70 1.12
N LEU A 28 1.73 8.51 1.26
CA LEU A 28 2.12 8.00 2.55
C LEU A 28 3.38 8.74 3.04
N PRO A 29 3.35 9.36 4.22
CA PRO A 29 4.49 10.12 4.74
C PRO A 29 5.55 9.21 5.37
N LEU A 30 6.05 8.26 4.60
CA LEU A 30 7.05 7.30 5.04
C LEU A 30 8.40 7.97 5.25
N VAL A 31 9.01 7.72 6.41
CA VAL A 31 10.33 8.22 6.77
C VAL A 31 11.20 7.07 7.26
N GLU A 32 12.50 7.24 7.10
CA GLU A 32 13.48 6.26 7.55
C GLU A 32 13.42 6.08 9.07
N GLU A 33 13.43 4.84 9.51
CA GLU A 33 13.56 4.48 10.93
C GLU A 33 14.75 3.52 11.10
N ASP A 34 15.59 3.83 12.08
CA ASP A 34 16.72 3.01 12.46
C ASP A 34 16.72 2.91 13.99
N HIS A 35 16.42 1.73 14.49
CA HIS A 35 16.34 1.49 15.93
C HIS A 35 17.66 1.00 16.52
N GLY A 36 18.76 1.05 15.74
CA GLY A 36 20.08 0.59 16.17
C GLY A 36 20.28 -0.92 16.10
N GLU A 37 19.21 -1.68 16.11
CA GLU A 37 19.20 -3.13 15.93
C GLU A 37 18.29 -3.48 14.76
N GLY A 38 18.73 -4.38 13.92
CA GLY A 38 17.98 -4.76 12.75
C GLY A 38 18.16 -3.81 11.56
N PRO A 39 17.49 -4.06 10.46
CA PRO A 39 17.65 -3.29 9.23
C PRO A 39 16.98 -1.93 9.30
N ILE A 40 17.52 -0.98 8.54
CA ILE A 40 16.86 0.28 8.29
C ILE A 40 15.58 -0.01 7.53
N HIS A 41 14.49 0.60 7.96
CA HIS A 41 13.18 0.46 7.35
C HIS A 41 12.49 1.81 7.28
N TYR A 42 11.33 1.87 6.66
CA TYR A 42 10.58 3.10 6.48
C TYR A 42 9.19 2.94 7.04
N ALA A 43 8.72 3.95 7.76
CA ALA A 43 7.43 3.86 8.44
C ALA A 43 6.72 5.20 8.52
N CYS A 44 5.41 5.10 8.72
CA CYS A 44 4.56 6.26 9.03
C CYS A 44 3.37 5.78 9.86
N TYR A 45 2.59 6.72 10.38
CA TYR A 45 1.33 6.44 11.05
C TYR A 45 0.18 7.02 10.25
N ILE A 46 -0.83 6.20 9.99
CA ILE A 46 -2.04 6.60 9.30
C ILE A 46 -3.20 6.26 10.21
N ALA A 47 -3.93 7.29 10.67
CA ALA A 47 -5.06 7.12 11.60
C ALA A 47 -4.69 6.25 12.81
N GLY A 48 -3.49 6.39 13.33
CA GLY A 48 -3.00 5.62 14.48
C GLY A 48 -2.46 4.23 14.15
N VAL A 49 -2.49 3.83 12.89
CA VAL A 49 -1.95 2.53 12.45
C VAL A 49 -0.53 2.71 11.93
N HIS A 50 0.38 1.93 12.46
CA HIS A 50 1.78 1.91 12.02
C HIS A 50 1.88 1.18 10.68
N PHE A 51 2.26 1.88 9.62
CA PHE A 51 2.50 1.29 8.31
C PHE A 51 4.01 1.32 8.03
N ALA A 52 4.60 0.16 7.78
CA ALA A 52 6.05 0.06 7.62
C ALA A 52 6.44 -0.82 6.44
N ILE A 53 7.58 -0.47 5.84
CA ILE A 53 8.19 -1.22 4.74
C ILE A 53 9.59 -1.64 5.18
N PHE A 54 9.82 -2.94 5.21
CA PHE A 54 11.08 -3.55 5.65
C PHE A 54 11.76 -4.27 4.48
N PRO A 55 13.09 -4.24 4.42
CA PRO A 55 13.81 -5.11 3.48
C PRO A 55 13.70 -6.56 3.92
N GLY A 56 13.38 -7.46 3.00
CA GLY A 56 13.28 -8.87 3.31
C GLY A 56 12.58 -9.65 2.20
N GLU A 57 12.54 -10.97 2.36
CA GLU A 57 11.87 -11.83 1.40
C GLU A 57 10.36 -11.81 1.59
N ILE A 58 9.65 -11.78 0.48
CA ILE A 58 8.19 -11.75 0.47
C ILE A 58 7.57 -13.12 0.14
N GLY A 59 8.40 -14.12 -0.12
CA GLY A 59 7.94 -15.39 -0.63
C GLY A 59 7.53 -15.30 -2.10
N GLU A 60 6.68 -16.19 -2.55
CA GLU A 60 6.19 -16.15 -3.92
C GLU A 60 5.16 -15.04 -4.11
N ALA A 61 5.29 -14.30 -5.20
CA ALA A 61 4.30 -13.33 -5.59
C ALA A 61 3.00 -14.08 -5.95
N VAL A 62 1.93 -13.73 -5.27
CA VAL A 62 0.66 -14.43 -5.41
C VAL A 62 -0.28 -13.58 -6.22
N SER A 63 -1.02 -14.21 -7.11
CA SER A 63 -2.03 -13.49 -7.86
C SER A 63 -3.16 -13.07 -6.91
N ARG A 64 -3.89 -12.03 -7.31
CA ARG A 64 -5.05 -11.56 -6.54
C ARG A 64 -6.03 -12.70 -6.22
N ARG A 65 -6.13 -13.68 -7.09
CA ARG A 65 -7.07 -14.81 -6.93
C ARG A 65 -6.54 -15.93 -6.06
N SER A 66 -5.24 -16.02 -5.89
CA SER A 66 -4.65 -17.11 -5.11
C SER A 66 -4.68 -16.89 -3.62
N GLY A 67 -5.06 -15.69 -3.17
CA GLY A 67 -5.30 -15.41 -1.78
C GLY A 67 -4.08 -15.41 -0.87
N GLY A 68 -2.89 -15.57 -1.43
CA GLY A 68 -1.67 -15.66 -0.62
C GLY A 68 -1.06 -14.33 -0.27
N CYS A 69 -1.57 -13.25 -0.80
CA CYS A 69 -1.01 -11.92 -0.60
C CYS A 69 -2.02 -11.00 0.04
N THR A 70 -1.54 -10.12 0.90
CA THR A 70 -2.40 -9.12 1.53
C THR A 70 -2.79 -8.06 0.49
N GLN A 71 -4.05 -7.70 0.47
CA GLN A 71 -4.54 -6.55 -0.28
C GLN A 71 -4.77 -5.41 0.69
N VAL A 72 -4.08 -4.30 0.47
CA VAL A 72 -4.21 -3.11 1.31
C VAL A 72 -5.07 -2.08 0.58
N GLY A 73 -6.03 -1.50 1.28
CA GLY A 73 -6.85 -0.42 0.75
C GLY A 73 -6.57 0.88 1.48
N PHE A 74 -6.39 1.95 0.71
CA PHE A 74 -6.21 3.28 1.25
C PHE A 74 -7.36 4.18 0.86
N ASN A 75 -7.81 5.02 1.77
CA ASN A 75 -8.69 6.13 1.43
C ASN A 75 -7.80 7.28 0.97
N VAL A 76 -8.06 7.79 -0.22
CA VAL A 76 -7.34 8.91 -0.80
C VAL A 76 -8.32 10.03 -1.13
N SER A 77 -7.83 11.26 -1.18
CA SER A 77 -8.69 12.40 -1.47
C SER A 77 -9.17 12.44 -2.93
N ASP A 78 -8.37 11.86 -3.84
CA ASP A 78 -8.68 11.86 -5.28
C ASP A 78 -8.17 10.55 -5.88
N VAL A 79 -9.11 9.64 -6.15
CA VAL A 79 -8.78 8.30 -6.69
C VAL A 79 -8.17 8.41 -8.07
N ASP A 80 -8.73 9.27 -8.94
CA ASP A 80 -8.23 9.40 -10.31
C ASP A 80 -6.81 9.93 -10.35
N ALA A 81 -6.49 10.90 -9.48
CA ALA A 81 -5.14 11.46 -9.37
C ALA A 81 -4.15 10.42 -8.82
N ALA A 82 -4.53 9.70 -7.77
CA ALA A 82 -3.68 8.65 -7.20
C ALA A 82 -3.43 7.52 -8.21
N PHE A 83 -4.46 7.14 -8.95
CA PHE A 83 -4.35 6.15 -10.01
C PHE A 83 -3.39 6.60 -11.10
N ALA A 84 -3.52 7.85 -11.57
CA ALA A 84 -2.64 8.40 -12.60
C ALA A 84 -1.18 8.41 -12.13
N THR A 85 -0.93 8.79 -10.88
CA THR A 85 0.40 8.77 -10.28
C THR A 85 0.98 7.36 -10.25
N ALA A 86 0.20 6.39 -9.80
CA ALA A 86 0.64 4.99 -9.76
C ALA A 86 0.98 4.47 -11.16
N LYS A 87 0.15 4.81 -12.14
CA LYS A 87 0.36 4.41 -13.52
C LYS A 87 1.64 5.01 -14.11
N GLU A 88 1.92 6.28 -13.81
CA GLU A 88 3.16 6.95 -14.22
C GLU A 88 4.41 6.27 -13.65
N LEU A 89 4.30 5.70 -12.46
CA LEU A 89 5.39 4.94 -11.82
C LEU A 89 5.52 3.51 -12.38
N GLY A 90 4.70 3.14 -13.36
CA GLY A 90 4.74 1.83 -13.97
C GLY A 90 3.93 0.76 -13.26
N ALA A 91 3.04 1.14 -12.34
CA ALA A 91 2.18 0.19 -11.66
C ALA A 91 1.28 -0.54 -12.66
N LYS A 92 1.13 -1.84 -12.47
CA LYS A 92 0.19 -2.63 -13.27
C LYS A 92 -1.22 -2.31 -12.82
N VAL A 93 -2.11 -2.12 -13.78
CA VAL A 93 -3.51 -1.81 -13.54
C VAL A 93 -4.31 -3.11 -13.46
N VAL A 94 -5.04 -3.29 -12.36
CA VAL A 94 -6.00 -4.40 -12.26
C VAL A 94 -7.35 -3.91 -12.80
N TRP A 95 -7.84 -2.76 -12.31
CA TRP A 95 -8.98 -2.09 -12.94
C TRP A 95 -8.90 -0.57 -12.67
N GLU A 96 -9.36 0.18 -13.67
CA GLU A 96 -9.33 1.64 -13.69
C GLU A 96 -10.34 2.24 -12.70
N PRO A 97 -10.21 3.55 -12.38
CA PRO A 97 -11.16 4.21 -11.51
C PRO A 97 -12.60 4.06 -12.00
N ARG A 98 -13.47 3.70 -11.08
CA ARG A 98 -14.89 3.51 -11.35
C ARG A 98 -15.73 3.78 -10.11
N ASP A 99 -16.99 4.03 -10.32
CA ASP A 99 -17.93 4.25 -9.23
C ASP A 99 -18.45 2.89 -8.74
N MET A 100 -18.30 2.67 -7.45
CA MET A 100 -18.76 1.48 -6.76
C MET A 100 -19.87 1.86 -5.80
N PRO A 101 -20.64 0.87 -5.26
CA PRO A 101 -21.70 1.21 -4.30
C PRO A 101 -21.24 2.03 -3.09
N TRP A 102 -19.98 1.86 -2.67
CA TRP A 102 -19.43 2.58 -1.51
C TRP A 102 -18.68 3.86 -1.87
N GLY A 103 -18.42 4.14 -3.14
CA GLY A 103 -17.69 5.31 -3.58
C GLY A 103 -16.82 5.01 -4.78
N ARG A 104 -15.90 5.93 -5.08
CA ARG A 104 -14.98 5.73 -6.21
C ARG A 104 -13.81 4.88 -5.82
N ALA A 105 -13.40 3.97 -6.70
CA ALA A 105 -12.32 3.03 -6.40
C ALA A 105 -11.53 2.65 -7.65
N ALA A 106 -10.27 2.28 -7.43
CA ALA A 106 -9.39 1.71 -8.44
C ALA A 106 -8.51 0.64 -7.80
N LEU A 107 -7.93 -0.25 -8.60
CA LEU A 107 -7.06 -1.29 -8.09
C LEU A 107 -5.81 -1.39 -8.97
N VAL A 108 -4.66 -1.25 -8.34
CA VAL A 108 -3.35 -1.34 -8.99
C VAL A 108 -2.47 -2.33 -8.24
N ARG A 109 -1.30 -2.65 -8.79
CA ARG A 109 -0.32 -3.48 -8.10
C ARG A 109 0.89 -2.66 -7.72
N ASP A 110 1.41 -2.89 -6.52
CA ASP A 110 2.67 -2.29 -6.10
C ASP A 110 3.86 -2.95 -6.83
N PRO A 111 5.11 -2.48 -6.64
CA PRO A 111 6.27 -3.07 -7.33
C PRO A 111 6.49 -4.56 -7.08
N ASP A 112 6.01 -5.09 -5.98
CA ASP A 112 6.09 -6.51 -5.66
C ASP A 112 4.89 -7.31 -6.14
N GLY A 113 3.92 -6.65 -6.78
CA GLY A 113 2.73 -7.31 -7.29
C GLY A 113 1.56 -7.39 -6.32
N ARG A 114 1.65 -6.79 -5.14
CA ARG A 114 0.53 -6.76 -4.19
C ARG A 114 -0.59 -5.90 -4.73
N PRO A 115 -1.84 -6.36 -4.67
CA PRO A 115 -2.98 -5.51 -5.00
C PRO A 115 -3.09 -4.37 -4.00
N VAL A 116 -3.27 -3.15 -4.51
CA VAL A 116 -3.45 -1.94 -3.71
C VAL A 116 -4.74 -1.27 -4.15
N GLU A 117 -5.67 -1.15 -3.22
CA GLU A 117 -6.97 -0.54 -3.47
C GLU A 117 -6.93 0.94 -3.14
N LEU A 118 -7.36 1.77 -4.08
CA LEU A 118 -7.46 3.21 -3.91
C LEU A 118 -8.92 3.57 -3.82
N ASN A 119 -9.34 4.10 -2.68
CA ASN A 119 -10.75 4.36 -2.39
C ASN A 119 -11.00 5.80 -2.00
N HIS A 120 -12.18 6.28 -2.33
CA HIS A 120 -12.73 7.48 -1.75
C HIS A 120 -14.20 7.25 -1.44
N THR A 121 -14.51 7.19 -0.16
CA THR A 121 -15.88 7.06 0.30
C THR A 121 -16.36 8.44 0.72
N PRO A 122 -17.38 9.00 0.06
CA PRO A 122 -17.96 10.29 0.48
C PRO A 122 -18.48 10.20 1.91
N GLN A 123 -18.27 11.27 2.67
CA GLN A 123 -18.75 11.39 4.05
C GLN A 123 -20.07 12.18 4.07
#